data_d2ea5844dae21ba9216283bca5fad8b1
#
_entry.id   d2ea5844dae21ba9216283bca5fad8b1
#
_cell.length_a   1.000
_cell.length_b   1.000
_cell.length_c   1.000
_cell.angle_alpha   90.00
_cell.angle_beta   90.00
_cell.angle_gamma   90.00
#
_symmetry.space_group_name_H-M   'P 1'
#
loop_
_entity.id
_entity.type
_entity.pdbx_description
1 polymer ?
#
loop_
_entity_poly.entity_id
_entity_poly.type
_entity_poly.pdbx_seq_one_letter_code
_entity_poly.pdbx_strand_id
1 'polypeptide(L)' 'MIKRYHRVNDGKCPCDLDTKIDIIFRNKEKDYNCVAGDYIWEDRGEDYDIVMWRESE' A
#
# COMPACT_ATOMS: atom_id res chain seq x y z
N MET A 1 -8.58 15.65 8.35
CA MET A 1 -9.39 14.42 8.46
C MET A 1 -8.53 13.22 8.10
N ILE A 2 -8.58 12.15 8.90
CA ILE A 2 -7.77 10.97 8.65
C ILE A 2 -8.46 10.10 7.60
N LYS A 3 -7.72 9.75 6.54
CA LYS A 3 -8.22 8.86 5.50
C LYS A 3 -8.16 7.41 5.97
N ARG A 4 -9.17 6.63 5.60
CA ARG A 4 -9.23 5.22 5.93
C ARG A 4 -8.33 4.42 4.99
N TYR A 5 -7.75 3.34 5.54
CA TYR A 5 -7.04 2.38 4.73
C TYR A 5 -8.01 1.54 3.90
N HIS A 6 -7.57 1.19 2.70
CA HIS A 6 -8.30 0.31 1.79
C HIS A 6 -7.54 -1.00 1.63
N ARG A 7 -8.25 -2.10 1.43
CA ARG A 7 -7.60 -3.38 1.19
C ARG A 7 -7.11 -3.49 -0.24
N VAL A 8 -5.96 -4.14 -0.41
CA VAL A 8 -5.46 -4.53 -1.72
C VAL A 8 -6.06 -5.88 -2.07
N ASN A 9 -6.91 -5.93 -3.09
CA ASN A 9 -7.68 -7.14 -3.41
C ASN A 9 -7.22 -7.89 -4.66
N ASP A 10 -6.59 -7.21 -5.61
CA ASP A 10 -6.31 -7.77 -6.92
C ASP A 10 -4.81 -7.93 -7.21
N GLY A 11 -3.97 -7.65 -6.25
CA GLY A 11 -2.52 -7.75 -6.42
C GLY A 11 -1.93 -6.73 -7.38
N LYS A 12 -2.64 -5.64 -7.63
CA LYS A 12 -2.19 -4.57 -8.54
C LYS A 12 -2.15 -3.24 -7.80
N CYS A 13 -1.29 -2.33 -8.28
CA CYS A 13 -1.23 -0.98 -7.75
C CYS A 13 -2.60 -0.31 -7.90
N PRO A 14 -3.20 0.15 -6.79
CA PRO A 14 -4.58 0.64 -6.81
C PRO A 14 -4.73 2.10 -7.22
N CYS A 15 -3.64 2.77 -7.52
CA CYS A 15 -3.63 4.19 -7.83
C CYS A 15 -2.51 4.50 -8.84
N ASP A 16 -2.37 5.76 -9.21
CA ASP A 16 -1.28 6.17 -10.09
C ASP A 16 0.07 5.91 -9.43
N LEU A 17 1.05 5.53 -10.23
CA LEU A 17 2.39 5.18 -9.75
C LEU A 17 3.10 6.33 -9.05
N ASP A 18 2.72 7.57 -9.36
CA ASP A 18 3.30 8.77 -8.76
C ASP A 18 2.64 9.19 -7.45
N THR A 19 1.55 8.54 -7.08
CA THR A 19 0.77 8.94 -5.90
C THR A 19 1.54 8.66 -4.62
N LYS A 20 1.53 9.62 -3.71
CA LYS A 20 2.08 9.43 -2.37
C LYS A 20 1.05 8.72 -1.50
N ILE A 21 1.46 7.65 -0.87
CA ILE A 21 0.57 6.77 -0.10
C ILE A 21 1.20 6.36 1.22
N ASP A 22 0.32 5.92 2.12
CA ASP A 22 0.70 5.19 3.33
C ASP A 22 0.29 3.74 3.14
N ILE A 23 1.13 2.81 3.56
CA ILE A 23 0.89 1.38 3.35
C ILE A 23 1.07 0.59 4.63
N ILE A 24 0.39 -0.55 4.68
CA ILE A 24 0.55 -1.53 5.76
C ILE A 24 0.90 -2.87 5.13
N PHE A 25 1.98 -3.47 5.59
CA PHE A 25 2.43 -4.79 5.15
C PHE A 25 1.71 -5.90 5.90
N ARG A 26 1.77 -7.11 5.36
CA ARG A 26 1.15 -8.30 5.98
C ARG A 26 1.67 -8.53 7.41
N ASN A 27 2.95 -8.25 7.66
CA ASN A 27 3.56 -8.37 9.00
C ASN A 27 3.18 -7.24 9.95
N LYS A 28 2.26 -6.35 9.55
CA LYS A 28 1.76 -5.19 10.29
C LYS A 28 2.71 -4.01 10.38
N GLU A 29 3.85 -4.06 9.72
CA GLU A 29 4.70 -2.88 9.57
C GLU A 29 4.02 -1.87 8.66
N LYS A 30 4.36 -0.60 8.84
CA LYS A 30 3.76 0.51 8.10
C LYS A 30 4.85 1.41 7.53
N ASP A 31 4.60 1.92 6.32
CA ASP A 31 5.39 2.99 5.74
C ASP A 31 4.47 4.15 5.39
N TYR A 32 5.00 5.35 5.50
CA TYR A 32 4.24 6.59 5.28
C TYR A 32 4.86 7.42 4.17
N ASN A 33 4.02 8.15 3.46
CA ASN A 33 4.43 9.11 2.44
C ASN A 33 5.35 8.47 1.39
N CYS A 34 4.96 7.28 0.91
CA CYS A 34 5.72 6.51 -0.05
C CYS A 34 5.18 6.72 -1.46
N VAL A 35 6.02 6.51 -2.48
CA VAL A 35 5.59 6.53 -3.88
C VAL A 35 5.03 5.16 -4.25
N ALA A 36 3.77 5.11 -4.71
CA ALA A 36 3.10 3.85 -5.00
C ALA A 36 3.88 2.97 -5.99
N GLY A 37 4.49 3.57 -7.00
CA GLY A 37 5.24 2.84 -8.01
C GLY A 37 6.54 2.20 -7.53
N ASP A 38 7.01 2.53 -6.33
CA ASP A 38 8.24 1.97 -5.78
C ASP A 38 8.04 0.61 -5.11
N TYR A 39 6.80 0.14 -5.05
CA TYR A 39 6.45 -1.08 -4.32
C TYR A 39 5.91 -2.15 -5.23
N ILE A 40 6.01 -3.40 -4.76
CA ILE A 40 5.44 -4.57 -5.44
C ILE A 40 4.07 -4.83 -4.83
N TRP A 41 3.04 -4.84 -5.68
CA TRP A 41 1.65 -4.99 -5.25
C TRP A 41 1.11 -6.41 -5.40
N GLU A 42 1.88 -7.32 -6.01
CA GLU A 42 1.49 -8.71 -6.15
C GLU A 42 1.34 -9.40 -4.80
N ASP A 43 0.34 -10.27 -4.69
CA ASP A 43 0.17 -11.15 -3.54
C ASP A 43 1.07 -12.36 -3.69
N ARG A 44 2.17 -12.37 -2.97
CA ARG A 44 3.18 -13.44 -3.00
C ARG A 44 3.11 -14.35 -1.79
N GLY A 45 2.21 -14.08 -0.85
CA GLY A 45 2.14 -14.80 0.40
C GLY A 45 3.31 -14.52 1.34
N GLU A 46 4.00 -13.39 1.15
CA GLU A 46 5.16 -13.01 1.96
C GLU A 46 4.80 -11.96 3.00
N ASP A 47 5.64 -11.81 4.03
CA ASP A 47 5.44 -10.83 5.10
C ASP A 47 5.48 -9.39 4.59
N TYR A 48 6.17 -9.16 3.48
CA TYR A 48 6.30 -7.83 2.89
C TYR A 48 5.20 -7.49 1.88
N ASP A 49 4.21 -8.34 1.72
CA ASP A 49 3.08 -8.03 0.85
C ASP A 49 2.30 -6.86 1.44
N ILE A 50 1.97 -5.90 0.58
CA ILE A 50 1.13 -4.78 0.99
C ILE A 50 -0.31 -5.27 1.05
N VAL A 51 -0.92 -5.16 2.22
CA VAL A 51 -2.30 -5.62 2.43
C VAL A 51 -3.29 -4.46 2.51
N MET A 52 -2.82 -3.28 2.88
CA MET A 52 -3.67 -2.08 2.97
C MET A 52 -2.91 -0.85 2.49
N TRP A 53 -3.65 0.15 2.03
CA TRP A 53 -3.07 1.41 1.57
C TRP A 53 -4.07 2.56 1.77
N ARG A 54 -3.54 3.76 1.78
CA ARG A 54 -4.36 4.99 1.69
C ARG A 54 -3.52 6.09 1.06
N GLU A 55 -4.19 7.10 0.51
CA GLU A 55 -3.46 8.28 0.04
C GLU A 55 -2.84 9.01 1.24
N SER A 56 -1.59 9.42 1.08
CA SER A 56 -0.89 10.20 2.09
C SER A 56 -1.47 11.61 2.16
N GLU A 57 -1.53 12.14 3.35
CA GLU A 57 -1.99 13.52 3.56
C GLU A 57 -0.87 14.54 3.40
#